data_59b2ee8f82ab0c5b823aa4ed4dea3143
#
_entry.id   59b2ee8f82ab0c5b823aa4ed4dea3143
#
_cell.length_a   1.000
_cell.length_b   1.000
_cell.length_c   1.000
_cell.angle_alpha   90.00
_cell.angle_beta   90.00
_cell.angle_gamma   90.00
#
_symmetry.space_group_name_H-M   'P 1'
#
loop_
_entity.id
_entity.type
_entity.pdbx_description
1 polymer ?
#
loop_
_entity_poly.entity_id
_entity_poly.type
_entity_poly.pdbx_seq_one_letter_code
_entity_poly.pdbx_strand_id
1 'polypeptide(L)'
;MLKAAGKAADSGKPWVLDPVGAGASRLRQEVSRELSLLHPSVIRGNASEIMTLSGQQAPSRGVDSGLESTDAQQCAVSLASRCGCVVSMSGAVDCITDGLRQEQIFAGSPLMSRVTAMGCAASALTGAFIAVVPDPFRAACSAMRLCAEAGEKAAAQSCGLTGTMAVKFIDNLCGYEE
;
A
#
# COMPACT_ATOMS: atom_id res chain seq x y z
N MET A 1 7.50 17.57 2.78
CA MET A 1 6.98 16.54 1.86
C MET A 1 6.66 17.13 0.49
N LEU A 2 5.79 18.13 0.32
CA LEU A 2 5.40 18.72 -0.98
C LEU A 2 6.60 19.13 -1.85
N LYS A 3 7.59 19.87 -1.29
CA LYS A 3 8.82 20.24 -2.03
C LYS A 3 9.62 19.03 -2.51
N ALA A 4 9.70 17.96 -1.72
CA ALA A 4 10.44 16.75 -2.10
C ALA A 4 9.70 15.98 -3.20
N ALA A 5 8.37 15.80 -3.07
CA ALA A 5 7.55 15.17 -4.08
C ALA A 5 7.56 15.96 -5.40
N GLY A 6 7.41 17.30 -5.35
CA GLY A 6 7.55 18.14 -6.54
C GLY A 6 8.91 17.98 -7.20
N LYS A 7 10.00 17.97 -6.43
CA LYS A 7 11.33 17.76 -7.00
C LYS A 7 11.52 16.38 -7.62
N ALA A 8 10.94 15.33 -7.04
CA ALA A 8 10.95 13.99 -7.63
C ALA A 8 10.20 13.97 -8.96
N ALA A 9 8.99 14.56 -9.01
CA ALA A 9 8.19 14.69 -10.23
C ALA A 9 8.94 15.46 -11.32
N ASP A 10 9.48 16.64 -10.99
CA ASP A 10 10.26 17.49 -11.94
C ASP A 10 11.49 16.75 -12.50
N SER A 11 12.06 15.84 -11.72
CA SER A 11 13.26 15.08 -12.10
C SER A 11 12.93 13.72 -12.75
N GLY A 12 11.64 13.40 -12.96
CA GLY A 12 11.20 12.12 -13.51
C GLY A 12 11.58 10.92 -12.63
N LYS A 13 11.78 11.15 -11.32
CA LYS A 13 12.11 10.07 -10.37
C LYS A 13 10.83 9.41 -9.87
N PRO A 14 10.76 8.05 -9.91
CA PRO A 14 9.62 7.34 -9.33
C PRO A 14 9.58 7.54 -7.83
N TRP A 15 8.38 7.65 -7.28
CA TRP A 15 8.17 7.79 -5.84
C TRP A 15 6.82 7.19 -5.40
N VAL A 16 6.74 6.82 -4.13
CA VAL A 16 5.55 6.23 -3.50
C VAL A 16 4.92 7.25 -2.56
N LEU A 17 3.61 7.41 -2.66
CA LEU A 17 2.81 8.12 -1.67
C LEU A 17 2.19 7.11 -0.72
N ASP A 18 2.52 7.21 0.57
CA ASP A 18 1.85 6.51 1.66
C ASP A 18 1.01 7.53 2.46
N PRO A 19 -0.33 7.61 2.22
CA PRO A 19 -1.18 8.65 2.81
C PRO A 19 -1.60 8.28 4.24
N VAL A 20 -0.63 7.97 5.10
CA VAL A 20 -0.84 7.47 6.46
C VAL A 20 -1.85 8.32 7.22
N GLY A 21 -2.98 7.71 7.59
CA GLY A 21 -4.02 8.36 8.37
C GLY A 21 -4.69 9.52 7.65
N ALA A 22 -4.85 9.45 6.33
CA ALA A 22 -5.49 10.50 5.53
C ALA A 22 -6.86 10.94 6.07
N GLY A 23 -7.62 10.01 6.68
CA GLY A 23 -8.91 10.29 7.33
C GLY A 23 -8.81 10.81 8.76
N ALA A 24 -7.63 10.83 9.39
CA ALA A 24 -7.50 11.14 10.81
C ALA A 24 -7.58 12.65 11.15
N SER A 25 -7.29 13.53 10.19
CA SER A 25 -7.42 14.97 10.35
C SER A 25 -7.54 15.67 9.00
N ARG A 26 -8.16 16.87 9.02
CA ARG A 26 -8.30 17.71 7.83
C ARG A 26 -6.94 18.04 7.19
N LEU A 27 -5.93 18.36 8.00
CA LEU A 27 -4.58 18.64 7.50
C LEU A 27 -3.98 17.43 6.74
N ARG A 28 -4.11 16.21 7.29
CA ARG A 28 -3.60 15.01 6.62
C ARG A 28 -4.33 14.74 5.32
N GLN A 29 -5.64 14.93 5.29
CA GLN A 29 -6.46 14.77 4.10
C GLN A 29 -6.07 15.77 3.00
N GLU A 30 -5.94 17.06 3.35
CA GLU A 30 -5.55 18.12 2.41
C GLU A 30 -4.16 17.86 1.83
N VAL A 31 -3.16 17.60 2.69
CA VAL A 31 -1.78 17.32 2.25
C VAL A 31 -1.69 16.04 1.40
N SER A 32 -2.42 14.98 1.76
CA SER A 32 -2.44 13.74 0.97
C SER A 32 -3.05 13.96 -0.41
N ARG A 33 -4.11 14.78 -0.50
CA ARG A 33 -4.70 15.17 -1.79
C ARG A 33 -3.74 15.98 -2.64
N GLU A 34 -3.08 16.99 -2.07
CA GLU A 34 -2.07 17.78 -2.79
C GLU A 34 -0.93 16.90 -3.31
N LEU A 35 -0.43 15.98 -2.47
CA LEU A 35 0.61 15.03 -2.85
C LEU A 35 0.15 14.10 -3.99
N SER A 36 -1.09 13.62 -3.97
CA SER A 36 -1.61 12.74 -5.02
C SER A 36 -1.66 13.40 -6.40
N LEU A 37 -1.73 14.72 -6.45
CA LEU A 37 -1.71 15.50 -7.71
C LEU A 37 -0.29 15.74 -8.27
N LEU A 38 0.76 15.36 -7.52
CA LEU A 38 2.15 15.47 -7.95
C LEU A 38 2.66 14.19 -8.67
N HIS A 39 1.74 13.41 -9.24
CA HIS A 39 2.02 12.23 -10.04
C HIS A 39 2.94 11.20 -9.35
N PRO A 40 2.56 10.66 -8.15
CA PRO A 40 3.27 9.52 -7.59
C PRO A 40 3.22 8.35 -8.57
N SER A 41 4.26 7.53 -8.62
CA SER A 41 4.24 6.29 -9.39
C SER A 41 3.28 5.26 -8.77
N VAL A 42 3.24 5.23 -7.45
CA VAL A 42 2.36 4.36 -6.67
C VAL A 42 1.78 5.14 -5.49
N ILE A 43 0.47 5.00 -5.25
CA ILE A 43 -0.18 5.35 -3.98
C ILE A 43 -0.40 4.04 -3.24
N ARG A 44 0.18 3.90 -2.05
CA ARG A 44 0.04 2.70 -1.22
C ARG A 44 -0.64 3.05 0.10
N GLY A 45 -1.75 2.39 0.42
CA GLY A 45 -2.47 2.62 1.67
C GLY A 45 -3.42 1.47 2.00
N ASN A 46 -4.08 1.52 3.16
CA ASN A 46 -5.18 0.61 3.48
C ASN A 46 -6.50 1.09 2.83
N ALA A 47 -7.55 0.26 2.90
CA ALA A 47 -8.85 0.58 2.30
C ALA A 47 -9.41 1.93 2.76
N SER A 48 -9.34 2.24 4.05
CA SER A 48 -9.84 3.50 4.63
C SER A 48 -9.08 4.72 4.09
N GLU A 49 -7.76 4.63 3.95
CA GLU A 49 -6.92 5.69 3.39
C GLU A 49 -7.20 5.93 1.91
N ILE A 50 -7.33 4.85 1.13
CA ILE A 50 -7.64 4.91 -0.31
C ILE A 50 -9.05 5.48 -0.53
N MET A 51 -10.06 5.04 0.22
CA MET A 51 -11.42 5.58 0.14
C MET A 51 -11.44 7.08 0.48
N THR A 52 -10.76 7.48 1.56
CA THR A 52 -10.65 8.90 1.93
C THR A 52 -10.00 9.72 0.82
N LEU A 53 -8.94 9.21 0.21
CA LEU A 53 -8.24 9.91 -0.87
C LEU A 53 -9.07 9.95 -2.17
N SER A 54 -9.90 8.94 -2.42
CA SER A 54 -10.85 8.93 -3.55
C SER A 54 -11.97 9.96 -3.39
N GLY A 55 -12.20 10.47 -2.18
CA GLY A 55 -13.26 11.43 -1.85
C GLY A 55 -14.51 10.79 -1.27
N GLN A 56 -14.49 9.48 -1.01
CA GLN A 56 -15.57 8.79 -0.32
C GLN A 56 -15.30 8.75 1.18
N GLN A 57 -16.36 8.76 1.98
CA GLN A 57 -16.24 8.55 3.42
C GLN A 57 -16.02 7.05 3.65
N ALA A 58 -14.97 6.73 4.40
CA ALA A 58 -14.80 5.35 4.87
C ALA A 58 -16.01 4.98 5.76
N PRO A 59 -16.60 3.79 5.59
CA PRO A 59 -17.72 3.36 6.41
C PRO A 59 -17.33 3.37 7.89
N SER A 60 -18.28 3.81 8.74
CA SER A 60 -18.11 3.73 10.19
C SER A 60 -18.01 2.26 10.60
N ARG A 61 -17.10 1.95 11.54
CA ARG A 61 -16.89 0.59 12.07
C ARG A 61 -18.21 -0.13 12.30
N GLY A 62 -18.48 -1.22 11.57
CA GLY A 62 -19.62 -2.09 11.85
C GLY A 62 -20.49 -2.51 10.66
N VAL A 63 -20.12 -2.30 9.41
CA VAL A 63 -20.86 -2.74 8.22
C VAL A 63 -20.16 -3.94 7.58
N ASP A 64 -20.95 -4.87 7.02
CA ASP A 64 -20.52 -6.17 6.48
C ASP A 64 -19.26 -6.12 5.61
N SER A 65 -18.26 -6.92 5.97
CA SER A 65 -16.92 -6.98 5.37
C SER A 65 -16.86 -7.31 3.88
N GLY A 66 -17.92 -7.80 3.29
CA GLY A 66 -17.98 -8.17 1.87
C GLY A 66 -18.30 -6.99 0.92
N LEU A 67 -19.25 -6.13 1.31
CA LEU A 67 -19.62 -4.93 0.54
C LEU A 67 -18.50 -3.87 0.62
N GLU A 68 -17.85 -3.73 1.78
CA GLU A 68 -16.71 -2.82 1.98
C GLU A 68 -15.54 -3.10 1.05
N SER A 69 -15.27 -4.39 0.71
CA SER A 69 -14.15 -4.73 -0.16
C SER A 69 -14.41 -4.34 -1.62
N THR A 70 -15.64 -4.45 -2.11
CA THR A 70 -16.02 -4.09 -3.48
C THR A 70 -15.98 -2.58 -3.69
N ASP A 71 -16.54 -1.81 -2.75
CA ASP A 71 -16.53 -0.34 -2.80
C ASP A 71 -15.11 0.22 -2.72
N ALA A 72 -14.28 -0.37 -1.84
CA ALA A 72 -12.88 0.01 -1.73
C ALA A 72 -12.08 -0.29 -3.00
N GLN A 73 -12.35 -1.42 -3.66
CA GLN A 73 -11.73 -1.75 -4.96
C GLN A 73 -12.14 -0.76 -6.05
N GLN A 74 -13.42 -0.39 -6.14
CA GLN A 74 -13.88 0.63 -7.08
C GLN A 74 -13.24 2.00 -6.80
N CYS A 75 -13.06 2.36 -5.52
CA CYS A 75 -12.33 3.55 -5.12
C CYS A 75 -10.88 3.51 -5.58
N ALA A 76 -10.21 2.36 -5.44
CA ALA A 76 -8.83 2.18 -5.89
C ALA A 76 -8.70 2.35 -7.41
N VAL A 77 -9.59 1.72 -8.20
CA VAL A 77 -9.62 1.87 -9.66
C VAL A 77 -9.87 3.33 -10.07
N SER A 78 -10.85 3.98 -9.46
CA SER A 78 -11.18 5.38 -9.72
C SER A 78 -10.02 6.32 -9.38
N LEU A 79 -9.35 6.08 -8.23
CA LEU A 79 -8.20 6.87 -7.79
C LEU A 79 -7.01 6.68 -8.74
N ALA A 80 -6.71 5.45 -9.14
CA ALA A 80 -5.64 5.12 -10.08
C ALA A 80 -5.84 5.84 -11.42
N SER A 81 -7.05 5.73 -11.99
CA SER A 81 -7.41 6.39 -13.26
C SER A 81 -7.32 7.91 -13.16
N ARG A 82 -7.78 8.50 -12.05
CA ARG A 82 -7.77 9.96 -11.85
C ARG A 82 -6.36 10.53 -11.67
N CYS A 83 -5.50 9.81 -10.95
CA CYS A 83 -4.14 10.25 -10.66
C CYS A 83 -3.13 9.81 -11.72
N GLY A 84 -3.50 8.91 -12.64
CA GLY A 84 -2.60 8.33 -13.63
C GLY A 84 -1.45 7.55 -13.00
N CYS A 85 -1.74 6.81 -11.91
CA CYS A 85 -0.74 6.09 -11.13
C CYS A 85 -1.24 4.70 -10.74
N VAL A 86 -0.37 3.89 -10.14
CA VAL A 86 -0.78 2.62 -9.53
C VAL A 86 -1.32 2.88 -8.13
N VAL A 87 -2.41 2.22 -7.76
CA VAL A 87 -2.91 2.14 -6.39
C VAL A 87 -2.67 0.74 -5.86
N SER A 88 -1.95 0.64 -4.74
CA SER A 88 -1.70 -0.59 -4.00
C SER A 88 -2.42 -0.53 -2.66
N MET A 89 -3.57 -1.16 -2.59
CA MET A 89 -4.44 -1.18 -1.42
C MET A 89 -4.23 -2.45 -0.62
N SER A 90 -3.81 -2.31 0.64
CA SER A 90 -3.66 -3.45 1.54
C SER A 90 -4.93 -3.75 2.32
N GLY A 91 -5.17 -5.05 2.54
CA GLY A 91 -6.34 -5.55 3.26
C GLY A 91 -6.20 -7.01 3.66
N ALA A 92 -7.34 -7.68 3.87
CA ALA A 92 -7.36 -9.15 4.02
C ALA A 92 -6.95 -9.84 2.70
N VAL A 93 -7.25 -9.21 1.59
CA VAL A 93 -6.73 -9.48 0.26
C VAL A 93 -6.17 -8.16 -0.25
N ASP A 94 -4.90 -8.13 -0.61
CA ASP A 94 -4.30 -6.94 -1.18
C ASP A 94 -4.77 -6.77 -2.63
N CYS A 95 -5.06 -5.52 -3.03
CA CYS A 95 -5.52 -5.19 -4.36
C CYS A 95 -4.61 -4.14 -4.99
N ILE A 96 -4.04 -4.45 -6.15
CA ILE A 96 -3.18 -3.55 -6.91
C ILE A 96 -3.87 -3.23 -8.25
N THR A 97 -3.96 -1.95 -8.62
CA THR A 97 -4.57 -1.54 -9.88
C THR A 97 -3.91 -0.28 -10.44
N ASP A 98 -3.87 -0.16 -11.77
CA ASP A 98 -3.51 1.06 -12.49
C ASP A 98 -4.73 1.72 -13.18
N GLY A 99 -5.94 1.26 -12.83
CA GLY A 99 -7.19 1.69 -13.42
C GLY A 99 -7.64 0.83 -14.62
N LEU A 100 -6.74 0.07 -15.23
CA LEU A 100 -7.03 -0.85 -16.35
C LEU A 100 -6.74 -2.30 -15.99
N ARG A 101 -5.58 -2.55 -15.36
CA ARG A 101 -5.16 -3.86 -14.85
C ARG A 101 -5.48 -3.94 -13.37
N GLN A 102 -5.75 -5.15 -12.90
CA GLN A 102 -5.96 -5.41 -11.49
C GLN A 102 -5.34 -6.75 -11.10
N GLU A 103 -4.69 -6.80 -9.95
CA GLU A 103 -4.17 -8.02 -9.34
C GLU A 103 -4.58 -8.10 -7.88
N GLN A 104 -4.92 -9.31 -7.41
CA GLN A 104 -5.25 -9.61 -6.02
C GLN A 104 -4.21 -10.57 -5.45
N ILE A 105 -3.75 -10.30 -4.23
CA ILE A 105 -2.78 -11.14 -3.53
C ILE A 105 -3.47 -11.71 -2.29
N PHE A 106 -3.57 -13.05 -2.25
CA PHE A 106 -4.25 -13.83 -1.21
C PHE A 106 -3.27 -14.43 -0.18
N ALA A 107 -2.06 -13.87 -0.08
CA ALA A 107 -1.04 -14.31 0.86
C ALA A 107 -0.93 -13.34 2.05
N GLY A 108 -0.15 -13.73 3.06
CA GLY A 108 0.08 -12.94 4.26
C GLY A 108 -0.55 -13.56 5.50
N SER A 109 -0.54 -12.80 6.59
CA SER A 109 -1.08 -13.26 7.87
C SER A 109 -1.82 -12.14 8.59
N PRO A 110 -2.96 -12.43 9.26
CA PRO A 110 -3.64 -11.46 10.11
C PRO A 110 -2.75 -10.87 11.22
N LEU A 111 -1.69 -11.59 11.61
CA LEU A 111 -0.72 -11.12 12.60
C LEU A 111 0.07 -9.89 12.12
N MET A 112 0.22 -9.70 10.79
CA MET A 112 0.89 -8.53 10.20
C MET A 112 0.24 -7.22 10.63
N SER A 113 -1.08 -7.17 10.74
CA SER A 113 -1.81 -5.96 11.16
C SER A 113 -1.53 -5.54 12.60
N ARG A 114 -0.97 -6.44 13.41
CA ARG A 114 -0.60 -6.22 14.81
C ARG A 114 0.86 -5.83 15.01
N VAL A 115 1.64 -5.81 13.94
CA VAL A 115 3.06 -5.40 13.95
C VAL A 115 3.16 -3.94 13.51
N THR A 116 3.72 -3.11 14.38
CA THR A 116 3.91 -1.68 14.09
C THR A 116 4.81 -1.47 12.87
N ALA A 117 4.47 -0.47 12.05
CA ALA A 117 5.21 -0.07 10.85
C ALA A 117 5.22 -1.10 9.70
N MET A 118 4.43 -2.18 9.76
CA MET A 118 4.33 -3.14 8.66
C MET A 118 3.88 -2.46 7.35
N GLY A 119 2.94 -1.52 7.42
CA GLY A 119 2.54 -0.71 6.28
C GLY A 119 3.68 0.12 5.71
N CYS A 120 4.45 0.78 6.57
CA CYS A 120 5.62 1.57 6.13
C CYS A 120 6.71 0.70 5.49
N ALA A 121 6.91 -0.54 5.99
CA ALA A 121 7.82 -1.50 5.37
C ALA A 121 7.35 -1.89 3.95
N ALA A 122 6.06 -2.16 3.76
CA ALA A 122 5.50 -2.44 2.44
C ALA A 122 5.65 -1.24 1.48
N SER A 123 5.48 -0.01 1.97
CA SER A 123 5.72 1.21 1.17
C SER A 123 7.19 1.38 0.80
N ALA A 124 8.11 1.07 1.71
CA ALA A 124 9.55 1.10 1.44
C ALA A 124 9.96 0.04 0.42
N LEU A 125 9.43 -1.19 0.53
CA LEU A 125 9.63 -2.25 -0.47
C LEU A 125 9.10 -1.82 -1.85
N THR A 126 7.90 -1.28 -1.91
CA THR A 126 7.33 -0.76 -3.15
C THR A 126 8.25 0.30 -3.76
N GLY A 127 8.81 1.21 -2.94
CA GLY A 127 9.79 2.22 -3.36
C GLY A 127 11.06 1.60 -3.95
N ALA A 128 11.57 0.52 -3.35
CA ALA A 128 12.73 -0.20 -3.87
C ALA A 128 12.44 -0.87 -5.23
N PHE A 129 11.27 -1.50 -5.35
CA PHE A 129 10.87 -2.16 -6.61
C PHE A 129 10.66 -1.19 -7.76
N ILE A 130 9.97 -0.05 -7.55
CA ILE A 130 9.78 0.96 -8.63
C ILE A 130 11.09 1.63 -9.06
N ALA A 131 12.15 1.54 -8.25
CA ALA A 131 13.46 2.06 -8.62
C ALA A 131 14.17 1.18 -9.65
N VAL A 132 13.83 -0.11 -9.76
CA VAL A 132 14.51 -1.10 -10.60
C VAL A 132 13.61 -1.77 -11.64
N VAL A 133 12.29 -1.80 -11.41
CA VAL A 133 11.30 -2.37 -12.32
C VAL A 133 10.62 -1.24 -13.10
N PRO A 134 10.75 -1.16 -14.41
CA PRO A 134 10.25 -0.04 -15.21
C PRO A 134 8.72 0.13 -15.21
N ASP A 135 7.95 -0.98 -15.10
CA ASP A 135 6.48 -0.94 -15.00
C ASP A 135 6.05 -0.82 -13.53
N PRO A 136 5.52 0.34 -13.08
CA PRO A 136 5.11 0.53 -11.69
C PRO A 136 4.04 -0.46 -11.20
N PHE A 137 3.17 -0.95 -12.10
CA PHE A 137 2.16 -1.95 -11.75
C PHE A 137 2.83 -3.27 -11.37
N ARG A 138 3.73 -3.78 -12.23
CA ARG A 138 4.49 -5.01 -11.94
C ARG A 138 5.39 -4.84 -10.72
N ALA A 139 6.02 -3.68 -10.56
CA ALA A 139 6.81 -3.36 -9.38
C ALA A 139 5.99 -3.47 -8.09
N ALA A 140 4.81 -2.85 -8.05
CA ALA A 140 3.92 -2.89 -6.89
C ALA A 140 3.42 -4.30 -6.61
N CYS A 141 3.02 -5.07 -7.64
CA CYS A 141 2.61 -6.48 -7.48
C CYS A 141 3.73 -7.32 -6.87
N SER A 142 4.96 -7.21 -7.39
CA SER A 142 6.11 -7.97 -6.88
C SER A 142 6.46 -7.59 -5.44
N ALA A 143 6.47 -6.29 -5.12
CA ALA A 143 6.74 -5.80 -3.77
C ALA A 143 5.71 -6.30 -2.75
N MET A 144 4.42 -6.24 -3.08
CA MET A 144 3.36 -6.70 -2.19
C MET A 144 3.34 -8.21 -2.04
N ARG A 145 3.64 -8.96 -3.10
CA ARG A 145 3.78 -10.42 -3.04
C ARG A 145 4.93 -10.83 -2.12
N LEU A 146 6.12 -10.24 -2.29
CA LEU A 146 7.26 -10.47 -1.40
C LEU A 146 6.91 -10.13 0.06
N CYS A 147 6.26 -8.98 0.28
CA CYS A 147 5.83 -8.54 1.61
C CYS A 147 4.88 -9.56 2.25
N ALA A 148 3.87 -10.03 1.52
CA ALA A 148 2.88 -10.99 2.01
C ALA A 148 3.51 -12.36 2.32
N GLU A 149 4.35 -12.88 1.44
CA GLU A 149 5.05 -14.17 1.63
C GLU A 149 6.04 -14.13 2.80
N ALA A 150 6.83 -13.05 2.92
CA ALA A 150 7.71 -12.85 4.07
C ALA A 150 6.92 -12.73 5.38
N GLY A 151 5.77 -12.05 5.35
CA GLY A 151 4.85 -11.92 6.46
C GLY A 151 4.24 -13.25 6.89
N GLU A 152 3.83 -14.09 5.95
CA GLU A 152 3.29 -15.42 6.21
C GLU A 152 4.34 -16.34 6.85
N LYS A 153 5.56 -16.40 6.28
CA LYS A 153 6.69 -17.13 6.86
C LYS A 153 7.04 -16.64 8.27
N ALA A 154 7.10 -15.32 8.46
CA ALA A 154 7.40 -14.72 9.75
C ALA A 154 6.32 -15.03 10.80
N ALA A 155 5.05 -15.02 10.43
CA ALA A 155 3.96 -15.40 11.31
C ALA A 155 4.07 -16.85 11.78
N ALA A 156 4.35 -17.79 10.87
CA ALA A 156 4.56 -19.19 11.19
C ALA A 156 5.75 -19.38 12.16
N GLN A 157 6.84 -18.61 11.99
CA GLN A 157 8.06 -18.70 12.82
C GLN A 157 7.92 -17.98 14.17
N SER A 158 6.93 -17.10 14.34
CA SER A 158 6.82 -16.22 15.52
C SER A 158 6.05 -16.80 16.69
N CYS A 159 5.38 -17.95 16.52
CA CYS A 159 4.49 -18.54 17.53
C CYS A 159 3.45 -17.53 18.06
N GLY A 160 2.96 -16.62 17.21
CA GLY A 160 1.97 -15.60 17.59
C GLY A 160 2.54 -14.36 18.29
N LEU A 161 3.85 -14.27 18.48
CA LEU A 161 4.52 -13.13 19.15
C LEU A 161 4.85 -12.04 18.14
N THR A 162 4.22 -10.87 18.27
CA THR A 162 4.35 -9.76 17.32
C THR A 162 5.76 -9.17 17.24
N GLY A 163 6.48 -9.06 18.37
CA GLY A 163 7.88 -8.61 18.38
C GLY A 163 8.81 -9.56 17.63
N THR A 164 8.67 -10.87 17.89
CA THR A 164 9.41 -11.92 17.16
C THR A 164 9.06 -11.90 15.67
N MET A 165 7.78 -11.73 15.33
CA MET A 165 7.34 -11.62 13.95
C MET A 165 7.98 -10.44 13.23
N ALA A 166 8.11 -9.28 13.86
CA ALA A 166 8.74 -8.12 13.26
C ALA A 166 10.21 -8.40 12.86
N VAL A 167 10.96 -9.08 13.73
CA VAL A 167 12.34 -9.50 13.43
C VAL A 167 12.37 -10.54 12.31
N LYS A 168 11.51 -11.57 12.42
CA LYS A 168 11.43 -12.65 11.42
C LYS A 168 10.98 -12.14 10.04
N PHE A 169 10.14 -11.13 9.99
CA PHE A 169 9.78 -10.48 8.73
C PHE A 169 11.00 -9.91 8.00
N ILE A 170 11.86 -9.20 8.72
CA ILE A 170 13.09 -8.65 8.15
C ILE A 170 14.04 -9.76 7.72
N ASP A 171 14.21 -10.79 8.55
CA ASP A 171 15.03 -11.98 8.22
C ASP A 171 14.57 -12.64 6.91
N ASN A 172 13.24 -12.81 6.74
CA ASN A 172 12.67 -13.44 5.56
C ASN A 172 12.74 -12.57 4.30
N LEU A 173 12.84 -11.23 4.43
CA LEU A 173 13.13 -10.36 3.29
C LEU A 173 14.55 -10.51 2.77
N CYS A 174 15.53 -10.77 3.65
CA CYS A 174 16.92 -10.92 3.30
C CYS A 174 17.27 -12.33 2.77
N GLY A 175 16.51 -13.34 3.15
CA GLY A 175 16.75 -14.75 2.83
C GLY A 175 16.01 -15.25 1.58
N TYR A 176 15.62 -14.36 0.66
CA TYR A 176 15.03 -14.78 -0.61
C TYR A 176 16.16 -15.28 -1.53
N GLU A 177 16.40 -16.60 -1.49
CA GLU A 177 17.16 -17.30 -2.54
C GLU A 177 16.21 -17.48 -3.73
N GLU A 178 16.70 -17.15 -4.94
CA GLU A 178 16.00 -17.29 -6.20
C GLU A 178 15.64 -18.75 -6.52
#